data_0b8a34f3f8335eb52b601bf6ce4cc811
#
_entry.id   0b8a34f3f8335eb52b601bf6ce4cc811
#
_cell.length_a   1.000
_cell.length_b   1.000
_cell.length_c   1.000
_cell.angle_alpha   90.00
_cell.angle_beta   90.00
_cell.angle_gamma   90.00
#
_symmetry.space_group_name_H-M   'P 1'
#
loop_
_entity.id
_entity.type
_entity.pdbx_description
1 polymer ?
#
loop_
_entity_poly.entity_id
_entity_poly.type
_entity_poly.pdbx_seq_one_letter_code
_entity_poly.pdbx_strand_id
1 'polypeptide(L)'
;MKTIYLLITCLLIQWGVFAQEGVNFRDLTFNEALAQAKAEKKMVFMDCYTSWCGPCKNMTNNVFPQKAAGDYFNPRFVCVKYDMEKGEGKELADKFEVH
;
A
#
# COMPACT_ATOMS: atom_id res chain seq x y z
N MET A 1 -16.92 16.36 36.28
CA MET A 1 -17.51 15.19 35.61
C MET A 1 -17.49 15.32 34.09
N LYS A 2 -17.84 16.46 33.52
CA LYS A 2 -17.81 16.64 32.05
C LYS A 2 -16.39 16.47 31.46
N THR A 3 -15.36 16.84 32.20
CA THR A 3 -13.96 16.73 31.77
C THR A 3 -13.52 15.28 31.61
N ILE A 4 -14.06 14.38 32.42
CA ILE A 4 -13.73 12.95 32.39
C ILE A 4 -14.26 12.30 31.11
N TYR A 5 -15.44 12.67 30.68
CA TYR A 5 -16.04 12.14 29.44
C TYR A 5 -15.25 12.57 28.20
N LEU A 6 -14.74 13.79 28.17
CA LEU A 6 -13.93 14.29 27.07
C LEU A 6 -12.61 13.51 26.95
N LEU A 7 -11.97 13.19 28.08
CA LEU A 7 -10.74 12.41 28.09
C LEU A 7 -10.96 10.99 27.56
N ILE A 8 -12.06 10.35 27.93
CA ILE A 8 -12.40 9.02 27.46
C ILE A 8 -12.64 9.02 25.95
N THR A 9 -13.30 10.04 25.44
CA THR A 9 -13.56 10.18 23.99
C THR A 9 -12.25 10.32 23.20
N CYS A 10 -11.31 11.10 23.70
CA CYS A 10 -9.99 11.24 23.08
C CYS A 10 -9.23 9.91 23.03
N LEU A 11 -9.29 9.13 24.08
CA LEU A 11 -8.65 7.80 24.14
C LEU A 11 -9.24 6.85 23.10
N LEU A 12 -10.55 6.87 22.90
CA LEU A 12 -11.20 6.03 21.90
C LEU A 12 -10.79 6.38 20.48
N ILE A 13 -10.59 7.66 20.19
CA ILE A 13 -10.14 8.13 18.87
C ILE A 13 -8.74 7.61 18.56
N GLN A 14 -7.87 7.50 19.55
CA GLN A 14 -6.50 7.03 19.37
C GLN A 14 -6.40 5.56 18.94
N TRP A 15 -7.41 4.77 19.20
CA TRP A 15 -7.43 3.37 18.80
C TRP A 15 -7.46 3.17 17.28
N GLY A 16 -7.95 4.13 16.53
CA GLY A 16 -7.96 4.08 15.08
C GLY A 16 -6.59 4.27 14.43
N VAL A 17 -5.56 4.55 15.22
CA VAL A 17 -4.19 4.80 14.74
C VAL A 17 -3.35 3.54 14.70
N PHE A 18 -3.81 2.43 15.27
CA PHE A 18 -3.13 1.13 15.18
C PHE A 18 -3.37 0.48 13.83
N ALA A 19 -2.91 1.15 12.78
CA ALA A 19 -3.00 0.62 11.43
C ALA A 19 -1.64 0.03 11.06
N GLN A 20 -1.63 -0.83 10.17
CA GLN A 20 -0.58 -1.59 9.51
C GLN A 20 0.88 -1.15 9.76
N GLU A 21 1.72 -2.09 10.17
CA GLU A 21 3.15 -1.84 10.35
C GLU A 21 3.92 -1.81 9.04
N GLY A 22 3.53 -2.61 8.05
CA GLY A 22 4.23 -2.73 6.79
C GLY A 22 3.74 -1.78 5.70
N VAL A 23 4.20 -2.04 4.49
CA VAL A 23 3.78 -1.27 3.30
C VAL A 23 2.28 -1.47 3.08
N ASN A 24 1.57 -0.36 2.94
CA ASN A 24 0.13 -0.36 2.69
C ASN A 24 -0.14 -0.42 1.18
N PHE A 25 -0.34 -1.62 0.66
CA PHE A 25 -0.75 -1.82 -0.73
C PHE A 25 -2.25 -1.56 -0.84
N ARG A 26 -2.61 -0.51 -1.56
CA ARG A 26 -4.01 -0.10 -1.73
C ARG A 26 -4.65 -0.92 -2.86
N ASP A 27 -5.93 -1.26 -2.68
CA ASP A 27 -6.70 -1.97 -3.69
C ASP A 27 -7.29 -0.97 -4.69
N LEU A 28 -6.47 -0.52 -5.61
CA LEU A 28 -6.80 0.50 -6.60
C LEU A 28 -6.43 0.02 -7.99
N THR A 29 -7.21 0.44 -9.00
CA THR A 29 -6.78 0.30 -10.37
C THR A 29 -5.59 1.23 -10.62
N PHE A 30 -4.88 1.03 -11.71
CA PHE A 30 -3.74 1.88 -12.07
C PHE A 30 -4.16 3.35 -12.22
N ASN A 31 -5.29 3.61 -12.88
CA ASN A 31 -5.79 4.98 -13.04
C ASN A 31 -6.19 5.61 -11.71
N GLU A 32 -6.81 4.83 -10.83
CA GLU A 32 -7.15 5.29 -9.47
C GLU A 32 -5.89 5.60 -8.66
N ALA A 33 -4.87 4.75 -8.79
CA ALA A 33 -3.59 4.96 -8.11
C ALA A 33 -2.93 6.27 -8.57
N LEU A 34 -2.94 6.54 -9.87
CA LEU A 34 -2.40 7.79 -10.42
C LEU A 34 -3.16 9.01 -9.88
N ALA A 35 -4.48 8.94 -9.82
CA ALA A 35 -5.32 10.02 -9.30
C ALA A 35 -5.05 10.26 -7.81
N GLN A 36 -4.94 9.20 -7.02
CA GLN A 36 -4.63 9.30 -5.60
C GLN A 36 -3.24 9.89 -5.37
N ALA A 37 -2.27 9.45 -6.14
CA ALA A 37 -0.90 9.95 -6.05
C ALA A 37 -0.85 11.45 -6.35
N LYS A 38 -1.56 11.88 -7.35
CA LYS A 38 -1.66 13.31 -7.69
C LYS A 38 -2.30 14.12 -6.56
N ALA A 39 -3.39 13.60 -5.99
CA ALA A 39 -4.09 14.26 -4.89
C ALA A 39 -3.22 14.35 -3.63
N GLU A 40 -2.42 13.33 -3.34
CA GLU A 40 -1.56 13.27 -2.17
C GLU A 40 -0.15 13.80 -2.42
N LYS A 41 0.14 14.25 -3.63
CA LYS A 41 1.47 14.73 -4.06
C LYS A 41 2.56 13.70 -3.85
N LYS A 42 2.26 12.45 -4.24
CA LYS A 42 3.16 11.30 -4.14
C LYS A 42 3.36 10.67 -5.51
N MET A 43 4.33 9.79 -5.60
CA MET A 43 4.52 8.93 -6.77
C MET A 43 3.82 7.59 -6.54
N VAL A 44 3.58 6.86 -7.61
CA VAL A 44 3.03 5.51 -7.53
C VAL A 44 4.18 4.51 -7.45
N PHE A 45 4.15 3.62 -6.47
CA PHE A 45 5.03 2.45 -6.42
C PHE A 45 4.20 1.23 -6.82
N MET A 46 4.54 0.63 -7.95
CA MET A 46 3.82 -0.52 -8.48
C MET A 46 4.68 -1.78 -8.36
N ASP A 47 4.22 -2.72 -7.54
CA ASP A 47 4.84 -4.03 -7.39
C ASP A 47 4.27 -4.97 -8.45
N CYS A 48 5.10 -5.34 -9.41
CA CYS A 48 4.75 -6.25 -10.50
C CYS A 48 5.18 -7.66 -10.10
N TYR A 49 4.24 -8.56 -9.93
CA TYR A 49 4.55 -9.91 -9.49
C TYR A 49 3.83 -10.99 -10.30
N THR A 50 4.25 -12.22 -10.13
CA THR A 50 3.57 -13.40 -10.67
C THR A 50 3.47 -14.45 -9.57
N SER A 51 2.53 -15.40 -9.71
CA SER A 51 2.32 -16.43 -8.69
C SER A 51 3.51 -17.38 -8.53
N TRP A 52 4.36 -17.50 -9.56
CA TRP A 52 5.53 -18.38 -9.56
C TRP A 52 6.84 -17.67 -9.22
N CYS A 53 6.79 -16.39 -8.96
CA CYS A 53 7.98 -15.59 -8.68
C CYS A 53 8.43 -15.77 -7.23
N GLY A 54 9.52 -16.50 -7.03
CA GLY A 54 10.08 -16.72 -5.69
C GLY A 54 10.56 -15.44 -5.00
N PRO A 55 11.40 -14.61 -5.65
CA PRO A 55 11.83 -13.33 -5.08
C PRO A 55 10.67 -12.39 -4.76
N CYS A 56 9.62 -12.35 -5.59
CA CYS A 56 8.43 -11.54 -5.32
C CYS A 56 7.74 -11.98 -4.02
N LYS A 57 7.60 -13.29 -3.82
CA LYS A 57 7.02 -13.85 -2.60
C LYS A 57 7.85 -13.52 -1.37
N ASN A 58 9.17 -13.56 -1.49
CA ASN A 58 10.07 -13.18 -0.41
C ASN A 58 9.87 -11.73 -0.02
N MET A 59 9.77 -10.82 -0.98
CA MET A 59 9.50 -9.40 -0.71
C MET A 59 8.16 -9.23 -0.01
N THR A 60 7.11 -9.88 -0.52
CA THR A 60 5.75 -9.79 0.03
C THR A 60 5.67 -10.34 1.45
N ASN A 61 6.34 -11.46 1.72
CA ASN A 61 6.21 -12.15 3.00
C ASN A 61 7.19 -11.66 4.06
N ASN A 62 8.39 -11.20 3.66
CA ASN A 62 9.48 -10.92 4.59
C ASN A 62 9.96 -9.48 4.61
N VAL A 63 9.75 -8.72 3.56
CA VAL A 63 10.25 -7.33 3.47
C VAL A 63 9.13 -6.31 3.64
N PHE A 64 8.11 -6.37 2.80
CA PHE A 64 7.03 -5.38 2.84
C PHE A 64 6.23 -5.35 4.16
N PRO A 65 6.04 -6.47 4.90
CA PRO A 65 5.36 -6.42 6.19
C PRO A 65 6.15 -5.73 7.29
N GLN A 66 7.45 -5.48 7.09
CA GLN A 66 8.27 -4.84 8.11
C GLN A 66 7.87 -3.38 8.31
N LYS A 67 7.90 -2.95 9.58
CA LYS A 67 7.60 -1.56 9.93
C LYS A 67 8.51 -0.57 9.22
N ALA A 68 9.79 -0.89 9.11
CA ALA A 68 10.76 -0.03 8.42
C ALA A 68 10.39 0.20 6.95
N ALA A 69 9.92 -0.86 6.27
CA ALA A 69 9.46 -0.73 4.89
C ALA A 69 8.22 0.17 4.79
N GLY A 70 7.24 -0.03 5.67
CA GLY A 70 6.04 0.80 5.73
C GLY A 70 6.35 2.25 6.01
N ASP A 71 7.24 2.51 6.96
CA ASP A 71 7.66 3.87 7.34
C ASP A 71 8.34 4.60 6.18
N TYR A 72 9.04 3.85 5.32
CA TYR A 72 9.68 4.43 4.14
C TYR A 72 8.70 4.65 2.99
N PHE A 73 7.92 3.62 2.63
CA PHE A 73 7.08 3.65 1.44
C PHE A 73 5.77 4.42 1.61
N ASN A 74 5.07 4.24 2.72
CA ASN A 74 3.73 4.80 2.89
C ASN A 74 3.65 6.31 2.80
N PRO A 75 4.57 7.09 3.41
CA PRO A 75 4.51 8.54 3.29
C PRO A 75 4.97 9.07 1.94
N ARG A 76 5.72 8.28 1.15
CA ARG A 76 6.32 8.72 -0.11
C ARG A 76 5.59 8.28 -1.35
N PHE A 77 4.90 7.14 -1.27
CA PHE A 77 4.29 6.49 -2.43
C PHE A 77 2.85 6.08 -2.19
N VAL A 78 2.05 6.13 -3.24
CA VAL A 78 0.81 5.37 -3.30
C VAL A 78 1.21 3.99 -3.82
N CYS A 79 1.13 2.99 -2.94
CA CYS A 79 1.62 1.64 -3.23
C CYS A 79 0.48 0.76 -3.74
N VAL A 80 0.72 0.10 -4.85
CA VAL A 80 -0.19 -0.88 -5.45
C VAL A 80 0.61 -2.08 -5.93
N LYS A 81 -0.05 -3.21 -6.10
CA LYS A 81 0.58 -4.42 -6.63
C LYS A 81 -0.36 -5.13 -7.58
N TYR A 82 0.19 -5.66 -8.66
CA TYR A 82 -0.59 -6.34 -9.68
C TYR A 82 0.09 -7.64 -10.11
N ASP A 83 -0.70 -8.70 -10.24
CA ASP A 83 -0.26 -9.93 -10.85
C ASP A 83 -0.18 -9.70 -12.36
N MET A 84 1.03 -9.84 -12.91
CA MET A 84 1.29 -9.56 -14.33
C MET A 84 0.64 -10.55 -15.28
N GLU A 85 0.10 -11.64 -14.77
CA GLU A 85 -0.58 -12.65 -15.57
C GLU A 85 -2.10 -12.62 -15.45
N LYS A 86 -2.66 -11.69 -14.67
CA LYS A 86 -4.10 -11.63 -14.39
C LYS A 86 -4.66 -10.22 -14.50
N GLY A 87 -5.87 -10.12 -15.03
CA GLY A 87 -6.66 -8.89 -15.05
C GLY A 87 -5.89 -7.69 -15.61
N GLU A 88 -5.98 -6.57 -14.92
CA GLU A 88 -5.31 -5.32 -15.30
C GLU A 88 -3.79 -5.48 -15.33
N GLY A 89 -3.23 -6.34 -14.48
CA GLY A 89 -1.80 -6.58 -14.44
C GLY A 89 -1.24 -7.08 -15.77
N LYS A 90 -2.00 -7.93 -16.45
CA LYS A 90 -1.62 -8.42 -17.77
C LYS A 90 -1.52 -7.29 -18.80
N GLU A 91 -2.48 -6.38 -18.78
CA GLU A 91 -2.47 -5.22 -19.67
C GLU A 91 -1.32 -4.27 -19.34
N LEU A 92 -1.04 -4.06 -18.06
CA LEU A 92 0.06 -3.23 -17.61
C LEU A 92 1.42 -3.85 -17.96
N ALA A 93 1.53 -5.17 -17.90
CA ALA A 93 2.76 -5.87 -18.28
C ALA A 93 3.08 -5.63 -19.76
N ASP A 94 2.09 -5.71 -20.61
CA ASP A 94 2.25 -5.44 -22.04
C ASP A 94 2.59 -3.97 -22.31
N LYS A 95 1.88 -3.06 -21.64
CA LYS A 95 2.06 -1.61 -21.81
C LYS A 95 3.46 -1.15 -21.38
N PHE A 96 3.98 -1.68 -20.27
CA PHE A 96 5.27 -1.27 -19.73
C PHE A 96 6.40 -2.27 -20.03
N GLU A 97 6.12 -3.28 -20.87
CA GLU A 97 7.11 -4.29 -21.27
C GLU A 97 7.75 -5.01 -20.06
N VAL A 98 6.93 -5.38 -19.08
CA VAL A 98 7.34 -6.13 -17.91
C VAL A 98 7.24 -7.64 -18.21
N HIS A 99 8.38 -8.34 -18.13
CA HIS A 99 8.45 -9.76 -18.43
C HIS A 99 9.07 -10.57 -17.30
#